data_16e58254fe1f3c1fa3c82f0e6a41567c
#
_entry.id   16e58254fe1f3c1fa3c82f0e6a41567c
#
_cell.length_a   1.000
_cell.length_b   1.000
_cell.length_c   1.000
_cell.angle_alpha   90.00
_cell.angle_beta   90.00
_cell.angle_gamma   90.00
#
_symmetry.space_group_name_H-M   'P 1'
#
loop_
_entity.id
_entity.type
_entity.pdbx_description
1 polymer ?
#
loop_
_entity_poly.entity_id
_entity_poly.type
_entity_poly.pdbx_seq_one_letter_code
_entity_poly.pdbx_strand_id
1 'polypeptide(L)'
;MFKKSLVAVAALATFSAGAMAANVELYGVVDMGFSYTHTSHQEKGDKFEMSQNMYAGSRFGFRGTEDLGDDLTVGFILENGFTPDTGAMAVSDTIFNRESQLYLKGSWGQLGFGRVGAFTSGSSSLGWYWDLEPFETGYIDAGVQASQVNVWRLNSNTVYYISPVFAGFKVGAQYSMTGAADPSVQEDSRWSENNNFGNVALRWDGANARAILGVEWDKYGKAEQGQRDDAWSVKLAGAWVPNGGAVTLYAGASWYKNQDRFSDSTYDDDGKV
;
A
#
# COMPACT_ATOMS: atom_id res chain seq x y z
N MET A 1 37.98 19.68 12.50
CA MET A 1 36.89 18.88 11.99
C MET A 1 35.50 19.47 12.15
N PHE A 2 35.38 20.74 12.56
CA PHE A 2 34.11 21.43 12.90
C PHE A 2 33.60 22.42 11.84
N LYS A 3 34.32 22.63 10.73
CA LYS A 3 33.92 23.65 9.74
C LYS A 3 32.93 23.17 8.66
N LYS A 4 32.71 21.85 8.48
CA LYS A 4 31.77 21.31 7.47
C LYS A 4 30.33 21.20 7.99
N SER A 5 30.13 21.11 9.30
CA SER A 5 28.79 21.01 9.90
C SER A 5 28.06 22.37 9.98
N LEU A 6 28.79 23.47 10.05
CA LEU A 6 28.22 24.83 10.10
C LEU A 6 27.62 25.27 8.74
N VAL A 7 28.17 24.78 7.63
CA VAL A 7 27.67 25.12 6.28
C VAL A 7 26.35 24.38 6.00
N ALA A 8 26.20 23.14 6.48
CA ALA A 8 24.95 22.38 6.32
C ALA A 8 23.78 22.97 7.15
N VAL A 9 24.06 23.46 8.36
CA VAL A 9 23.07 24.14 9.21
C VAL A 9 22.68 25.52 8.65
N ALA A 10 23.65 26.27 8.08
CA ALA A 10 23.37 27.55 7.44
C ALA A 10 22.57 27.40 6.12
N ALA A 11 22.79 26.31 5.35
CA ALA A 11 21.98 26.02 4.15
C ALA A 11 20.54 25.67 4.52
N LEU A 12 20.29 24.91 5.60
CA LEU A 12 18.95 24.62 6.10
C LEU A 12 18.23 25.89 6.63
N ALA A 13 18.95 26.83 7.23
CA ALA A 13 18.39 28.07 7.74
C ALA A 13 18.03 29.08 6.62
N THR A 14 18.67 29.04 5.47
CA THR A 14 18.35 29.91 4.32
C THR A 14 17.13 29.46 3.53
N PHE A 15 16.75 28.19 3.59
CA PHE A 15 15.50 27.69 3.00
C PHE A 15 14.26 28.02 3.86
N SER A 16 14.41 28.41 5.12
CA SER A 16 13.29 28.75 6.01
C SER A 16 12.75 30.17 5.85
N ALA A 17 13.39 31.06 5.08
CA ALA A 17 13.00 32.45 4.97
C ALA A 17 11.94 32.78 3.90
N GLY A 18 11.39 31.76 3.24
CA GLY A 18 10.34 31.91 2.23
C GLY A 18 9.32 30.77 2.21
N ALA A 19 9.36 29.88 3.21
CA ALA A 19 8.39 28.80 3.30
C ALA A 19 7.01 29.39 3.58
N MET A 20 6.20 29.54 2.57
CA MET A 20 4.75 29.56 2.69
C MET A 20 4.39 28.30 3.44
N ALA A 21 3.69 28.43 4.57
CA ALA A 21 3.46 27.34 5.50
C ALA A 21 3.03 26.07 4.76
N ALA A 22 3.83 25.01 4.83
CA ALA A 22 3.46 23.71 4.32
C ALA A 22 2.06 23.37 4.85
N ASN A 23 1.11 23.06 3.98
CA ASN A 23 -0.22 22.64 4.40
C ASN A 23 -0.08 21.23 5.01
N VAL A 24 0.08 21.18 6.34
CA VAL A 24 0.12 19.92 7.08
C VAL A 24 -1.27 19.64 7.64
N GLU A 25 -1.79 18.49 7.30
CA GLU A 25 -3.09 17.99 7.76
C GLU A 25 -2.89 16.79 8.68
N LEU A 26 -3.55 16.79 9.83
CA LEU A 26 -3.78 15.62 10.65
C LEU A 26 -5.08 14.94 10.16
N TYR A 27 -5.01 13.68 9.86
CA TYR A 27 -6.18 12.89 9.43
C TYR A 27 -6.24 11.54 10.14
N GLY A 28 -7.37 10.86 10.04
CA GLY A 28 -7.50 9.52 10.60
C GLY A 28 -8.88 8.90 10.40
N VAL A 29 -8.96 7.63 10.76
CA VAL A 29 -10.17 6.81 10.80
C VAL A 29 -10.15 6.02 12.08
N VAL A 30 -11.29 5.97 12.77
CA VAL A 30 -11.55 5.06 13.90
C VAL A 30 -12.71 4.17 13.50
N ASP A 31 -12.45 2.88 13.38
CA ASP A 31 -13.45 1.88 13.00
C ASP A 31 -13.56 0.84 14.10
N MET A 32 -14.67 0.87 14.82
CA MET A 32 -15.02 -0.02 15.93
C MET A 32 -16.47 -0.44 15.85
N GLY A 33 -16.75 -1.67 16.28
CA GLY A 33 -18.10 -2.19 16.34
C GLY A 33 -18.20 -3.38 17.28
N PHE A 34 -19.30 -4.10 17.18
CA PHE A 34 -19.50 -5.35 17.87
C PHE A 34 -19.79 -6.45 16.87
N SER A 35 -19.20 -7.63 17.05
CA SER A 35 -19.47 -8.81 16.26
C SER A 35 -20.00 -9.95 17.11
N TYR A 36 -20.92 -10.68 16.52
CA TYR A 36 -21.39 -11.96 17.05
C TYR A 36 -21.11 -13.04 16.00
N THR A 37 -20.34 -14.04 16.39
CA THR A 37 -20.01 -15.18 15.53
C THR A 37 -20.58 -16.44 16.11
N HIS A 38 -21.42 -17.14 15.33
CA HIS A 38 -21.91 -18.47 15.65
C HIS A 38 -21.12 -19.51 14.84
N THR A 39 -20.54 -20.51 15.53
CA THR A 39 -19.76 -21.57 14.87
C THR A 39 -20.32 -22.92 15.25
N SER A 40 -20.99 -23.60 14.30
CA SER A 40 -21.72 -24.84 14.53
C SER A 40 -20.86 -26.09 14.74
N HIS A 41 -19.54 -26.01 14.50
CA HIS A 41 -18.63 -27.17 14.51
C HIS A 41 -17.37 -27.01 15.36
N GLN A 42 -17.28 -26.01 16.20
CA GLN A 42 -16.14 -25.81 17.10
C GLN A 42 -16.55 -25.93 18.57
N GLU A 43 -15.67 -26.52 19.38
CA GLU A 43 -15.84 -26.69 20.83
C GLU A 43 -16.00 -25.37 21.64
N LYS A 44 -15.70 -24.22 21.01
CA LYS A 44 -15.69 -22.90 21.68
C LYS A 44 -17.02 -22.14 21.62
N GLY A 45 -18.04 -22.65 20.91
CA GLY A 45 -19.37 -22.03 20.90
C GLY A 45 -19.45 -20.64 20.28
N ASP A 46 -20.46 -19.90 20.69
CA ASP A 46 -20.74 -18.56 20.20
C ASP A 46 -19.79 -17.52 20.81
N LYS A 47 -19.38 -16.54 20.01
CA LYS A 47 -18.51 -15.45 20.43
C LYS A 47 -19.18 -14.10 20.20
N PHE A 48 -19.25 -13.29 21.24
CA PHE A 48 -19.60 -11.87 21.14
C PHE A 48 -18.41 -11.05 21.60
N GLU A 49 -17.95 -10.13 20.75
CA GLU A 49 -16.78 -9.32 21.04
C GLU A 49 -16.90 -7.90 20.50
N MET A 50 -16.11 -6.98 21.07
CA MET A 50 -15.82 -5.71 20.42
C MET A 50 -14.88 -5.98 19.26
N SER A 51 -15.30 -5.61 18.06
CA SER A 51 -14.53 -5.79 16.83
C SER A 51 -13.99 -4.46 16.33
N GLN A 52 -12.83 -4.53 15.73
CA GLN A 52 -12.14 -3.39 15.12
C GLN A 52 -11.92 -3.63 13.66
N ASN A 53 -11.69 -2.54 12.90
CA ASN A 53 -11.35 -2.63 11.48
C ASN A 53 -12.40 -3.38 10.66
N MET A 54 -13.68 -3.19 10.98
CA MET A 54 -14.78 -3.88 10.31
C MET A 54 -14.94 -3.43 8.86
N TYR A 55 -14.69 -2.16 8.60
CA TYR A 55 -14.75 -1.53 7.29
C TYR A 55 -13.37 -1.05 6.82
N ALA A 56 -12.63 -0.37 7.68
CA ALA A 56 -11.33 0.20 7.36
C ALA A 56 -10.36 0.10 8.54
N GLY A 57 -9.09 -0.17 8.28
CA GLY A 57 -8.06 -0.17 9.32
C GLY A 57 -8.01 1.16 10.08
N SER A 58 -8.19 1.10 11.40
CA SER A 58 -8.09 2.26 12.27
C SER A 58 -6.68 2.84 12.21
N ARG A 59 -6.59 4.13 11.95
CA ARG A 59 -5.32 4.81 11.68
C ARG A 59 -5.39 6.30 11.93
N PHE A 60 -4.25 6.91 12.13
CA PHE A 60 -4.06 8.35 12.08
C PHE A 60 -2.77 8.68 11.36
N GLY A 61 -2.66 9.88 10.83
CA GLY A 61 -1.47 10.27 10.10
C GLY A 61 -1.36 11.77 9.90
N PHE A 62 -0.21 12.15 9.38
CA PHE A 62 0.10 13.50 8.92
C PHE A 62 0.40 13.41 7.43
N ARG A 63 -0.14 14.36 6.68
CA ARG A 63 0.25 14.57 5.29
C ARG A 63 0.45 16.04 5.04
N GLY A 64 1.35 16.36 4.14
CA GLY A 64 1.61 17.75 3.79
C GLY A 64 2.15 17.87 2.39
N THR A 65 1.98 19.07 1.82
CA THR A 65 2.52 19.43 0.52
C THR A 65 3.07 20.85 0.55
N GLU A 66 4.14 21.07 -0.21
CA GLU A 66 4.74 22.37 -0.46
C GLU A 66 4.87 22.56 -1.97
N ASP A 67 4.40 23.71 -2.45
CA ASP A 67 4.60 24.13 -3.83
C ASP A 67 6.01 24.78 -3.94
N LEU A 68 6.85 24.19 -4.80
CA LEU A 68 8.23 24.67 -5.02
C LEU A 68 8.32 25.61 -6.23
N GLY A 69 7.21 25.94 -6.88
CA GLY A 69 7.16 26.70 -8.12
C GLY A 69 7.41 25.81 -9.35
N ASP A 70 7.25 26.40 -10.53
CA ASP A 70 7.50 25.75 -11.82
C ASP A 70 6.79 24.38 -11.98
N ASP A 71 5.55 24.25 -11.48
CA ASP A 71 4.75 23.02 -11.47
C ASP A 71 5.41 21.88 -10.69
N LEU A 72 6.25 22.19 -9.72
CA LEU A 72 6.90 21.21 -8.86
C LEU A 72 6.34 21.29 -7.43
N THR A 73 5.88 20.17 -6.92
CA THR A 73 5.39 20.01 -5.55
C THR A 73 6.18 18.91 -4.84
N VAL A 74 6.58 19.16 -3.61
CA VAL A 74 7.04 18.13 -2.68
C VAL A 74 5.91 17.77 -1.72
N GLY A 75 5.80 16.51 -1.34
CA GLY A 75 4.80 16.08 -0.35
C GLY A 75 5.28 14.89 0.46
N PHE A 76 4.64 14.68 1.61
CA PHE A 76 4.89 13.54 2.47
C PHE A 76 3.59 12.95 3.02
N ILE A 77 3.64 11.68 3.41
CA ILE A 77 2.61 10.98 4.17
C ILE A 77 3.29 10.15 5.25
N LEU A 78 2.80 10.31 6.49
CA LEU A 78 3.21 9.52 7.65
C LEU A 78 1.93 8.96 8.28
N GLU A 79 1.73 7.62 8.26
CA GLU A 79 0.49 7.00 8.72
C GLU A 79 0.77 5.84 9.69
N ASN A 80 0.12 5.90 10.85
CA ASN A 80 0.15 4.88 11.89
C ASN A 80 -1.18 4.12 11.93
N GLY A 81 -1.13 2.80 12.01
CA GLY A 81 -2.27 1.95 12.35
C GLY A 81 -2.32 1.68 13.86
N PHE A 82 -3.51 1.62 14.43
CA PHE A 82 -3.71 1.30 15.84
C PHE A 82 -4.93 0.41 16.06
N THR A 83 -4.99 -0.22 17.23
CA THR A 83 -6.11 -1.05 17.71
C THR A 83 -6.98 -0.18 18.61
N PRO A 84 -8.17 0.25 18.15
CA PRO A 84 -8.95 1.27 18.84
C PRO A 84 -9.58 0.79 20.15
N ASP A 85 -9.79 -0.51 20.32
CA ASP A 85 -10.34 -1.13 21.54
C ASP A 85 -9.33 -1.13 22.71
N THR A 86 -8.03 -1.17 22.42
CA THR A 86 -6.97 -1.21 23.42
C THR A 86 -6.09 0.04 23.43
N GLY A 87 -6.13 0.82 22.36
CA GLY A 87 -5.25 1.97 22.16
C GLY A 87 -3.80 1.60 21.78
N ALA A 88 -3.52 0.33 21.52
CA ALA A 88 -2.17 -0.11 21.14
C ALA A 88 -1.83 0.24 19.70
N MET A 89 -0.54 0.34 19.37
CA MET A 89 -0.08 0.40 17.98
C MET A 89 -0.36 -0.93 17.29
N ALA A 90 -0.79 -0.90 16.01
CA ALA A 90 -1.07 -2.11 15.24
C ALA A 90 0.18 -2.99 15.03
N VAL A 91 1.37 -2.38 15.01
CA VAL A 91 2.66 -3.07 15.02
C VAL A 91 3.49 -2.48 16.15
N SER A 92 3.95 -3.33 17.07
CA SER A 92 4.75 -2.92 18.23
C SER A 92 6.03 -2.19 17.78
N ASP A 93 6.40 -1.16 18.54
CA ASP A 93 7.64 -0.40 18.34
C ASP A 93 7.80 0.28 16.97
N THR A 94 6.68 0.45 16.22
CA THR A 94 6.68 1.06 14.89
C THR A 94 5.62 2.15 14.79
N ILE A 95 6.04 3.41 14.74
CA ILE A 95 5.13 4.56 14.69
C ILE A 95 4.42 4.67 13.33
N PHE A 96 5.10 4.55 12.21
CA PHE A 96 4.50 4.73 10.89
C PHE A 96 4.48 3.42 10.11
N ASN A 97 3.82 2.41 10.69
CA ASN A 97 3.78 1.06 10.14
C ASN A 97 3.01 0.95 8.81
N ARG A 98 2.13 1.91 8.50
CA ARG A 98 1.32 1.88 7.26
C ARG A 98 2.02 2.62 6.14
N GLU A 99 2.29 3.91 6.30
CA GLU A 99 3.00 4.71 5.31
C GLU A 99 4.03 5.64 5.96
N SER A 100 5.18 5.76 5.33
CA SER A 100 6.21 6.74 5.65
C SER A 100 6.93 7.08 4.35
N GLN A 101 6.46 8.13 3.66
CA GLN A 101 6.93 8.44 2.32
C GLN A 101 7.14 9.93 2.10
N LEU A 102 8.08 10.22 1.22
CA LEU A 102 8.32 11.52 0.61
C LEU A 102 8.18 11.39 -0.90
N TYR A 103 7.58 12.39 -1.58
CA TYR A 103 7.44 12.39 -3.02
C TYR A 103 7.63 13.77 -3.64
N LEU A 104 8.05 13.78 -4.91
CA LEU A 104 8.06 14.92 -5.80
C LEU A 104 7.05 14.69 -6.91
N LYS A 105 6.28 15.71 -7.25
CA LYS A 105 5.25 15.65 -8.28
C LYS A 105 5.36 16.88 -9.19
N GLY A 106 5.17 16.68 -10.48
CA GLY A 106 5.15 17.73 -11.50
C GLY A 106 4.41 17.27 -12.75
N SER A 107 4.50 18.03 -13.84
CA SER A 107 3.93 17.67 -15.16
C SER A 107 4.46 16.35 -15.71
N TRP A 108 5.64 15.96 -15.29
CA TRP A 108 6.29 14.69 -15.66
C TRP A 108 5.77 13.47 -14.86
N GLY A 109 4.90 13.65 -13.88
CA GLY A 109 4.37 12.60 -13.01
C GLY A 109 4.81 12.76 -11.56
N GLN A 110 4.95 11.64 -10.85
CA GLN A 110 5.31 11.60 -9.43
C GLN A 110 6.41 10.57 -9.19
N LEU A 111 7.47 10.97 -8.51
CA LEU A 111 8.53 10.11 -8.00
C LEU A 111 8.50 10.16 -6.47
N GLY A 112 8.53 9.01 -5.81
CA GLY A 112 8.55 8.97 -4.36
C GLY A 112 9.33 7.79 -3.81
N PHE A 113 9.59 7.84 -2.51
CA PHE A 113 10.36 6.84 -1.79
C PHE A 113 9.93 6.74 -0.33
N GLY A 114 10.13 5.56 0.24
CA GLY A 114 9.83 5.26 1.63
C GLY A 114 9.08 3.96 1.82
N ARG A 115 8.22 3.91 2.82
CA ARG A 115 7.31 2.79 3.08
C ARG A 115 5.95 3.08 2.47
N VAL A 116 5.53 2.25 1.52
CA VAL A 116 4.28 2.42 0.76
C VAL A 116 3.68 1.07 0.37
N GLY A 117 2.41 1.06 0.00
CA GLY A 117 1.76 -0.12 -0.58
C GLY A 117 2.06 -0.31 -2.06
N ALA A 118 1.79 -1.51 -2.55
CA ALA A 118 1.81 -1.81 -3.97
C ALA A 118 0.66 -1.09 -4.70
N PHE A 119 0.83 -0.77 -5.98
CA PHE A 119 -0.27 -0.23 -6.81
C PHE A 119 -1.44 -1.21 -6.90
N THR A 120 -1.16 -2.48 -6.79
CA THR A 120 -2.12 -3.58 -6.77
C THR A 120 -2.62 -3.92 -5.36
N SER A 121 -2.38 -3.05 -4.38
CA SER A 121 -2.85 -3.18 -3.00
C SER A 121 -4.08 -2.29 -2.75
N GLY A 122 -4.90 -2.68 -1.78
CA GLY A 122 -5.98 -1.88 -1.22
C GLY A 122 -5.61 -1.11 0.06
N SER A 123 -4.37 -1.19 0.53
CA SER A 123 -4.00 -0.75 1.88
C SER A 123 -3.23 0.57 1.97
N SER A 124 -3.00 1.27 0.86
CA SER A 124 -2.09 2.41 0.78
C SER A 124 -2.67 3.53 -0.07
N SER A 125 -2.16 4.73 0.09
CA SER A 125 -2.45 5.89 -0.78
C SER A 125 -2.10 5.62 -2.25
N LEU A 126 -1.19 4.68 -2.53
CA LEU A 126 -0.83 4.24 -3.88
C LEU A 126 -1.69 3.09 -4.38
N GLY A 127 -2.53 2.49 -3.55
CA GLY A 127 -3.36 1.35 -3.91
C GLY A 127 -4.43 1.73 -4.94
N TRP A 128 -4.36 1.14 -6.14
CA TRP A 128 -5.32 1.42 -7.22
C TRP A 128 -6.49 0.43 -7.28
N TYR A 129 -6.46 -0.62 -6.45
CA TYR A 129 -7.55 -1.58 -6.33
C TYR A 129 -8.70 -1.09 -5.45
N TRP A 130 -8.45 -0.12 -4.59
CA TRP A 130 -9.38 0.33 -3.58
C TRP A 130 -10.78 0.64 -4.12
N ASP A 131 -10.87 1.35 -5.23
CA ASP A 131 -12.12 1.77 -5.85
C ASP A 131 -12.68 0.77 -6.87
N LEU A 132 -12.08 -0.42 -6.95
CA LEU A 132 -12.58 -1.57 -7.71
C LEU A 132 -13.26 -2.61 -6.79
N GLU A 133 -13.50 -2.26 -5.53
CA GLU A 133 -14.15 -3.11 -4.54
C GLU A 133 -15.59 -2.64 -4.28
N PRO A 134 -16.59 -3.53 -4.41
CA PRO A 134 -17.99 -3.18 -4.14
C PRO A 134 -18.28 -2.91 -2.67
N PHE A 135 -17.47 -3.47 -1.76
CA PHE A 135 -17.65 -3.38 -0.29
C PHE A 135 -16.50 -2.65 0.38
N GLU A 136 -15.65 -2.01 -0.39
CA GLU A 136 -14.43 -1.28 -0.03
C GLU A 136 -13.53 -2.12 0.86
N THR A 137 -13.30 -2.58 1.75
CA THR A 137 -12.24 -3.39 2.38
C THR A 137 -12.69 -4.32 3.50
N GLY A 138 -13.91 -4.09 4.01
CA GLY A 138 -14.40 -4.86 5.16
C GLY A 138 -14.71 -6.32 4.84
N TYR A 139 -14.91 -6.65 3.57
CA TYR A 139 -15.39 -7.97 3.14
C TYR A 139 -14.54 -8.55 2.01
N ILE A 140 -13.25 -8.73 2.27
CA ILE A 140 -12.28 -9.26 1.30
C ILE A 140 -12.68 -10.59 0.68
N ASP A 141 -13.43 -11.42 1.40
CA ASP A 141 -13.90 -12.71 0.93
C ASP A 141 -15.08 -12.63 -0.05
N ALA A 142 -15.65 -11.45 -0.25
CA ALA A 142 -16.85 -11.25 -1.05
C ALA A 142 -16.67 -10.32 -2.26
N GLY A 143 -15.54 -9.66 -2.41
CA GLY A 143 -15.30 -8.67 -3.46
C GLY A 143 -14.31 -9.14 -4.52
N VAL A 144 -13.89 -8.20 -5.38
CA VAL A 144 -12.85 -8.43 -6.39
C VAL A 144 -11.53 -8.82 -5.73
N GLN A 145 -11.26 -8.34 -4.52
CA GLN A 145 -10.07 -8.69 -3.75
C GLN A 145 -10.00 -10.20 -3.44
N ALA A 146 -11.14 -10.89 -3.29
CA ALA A 146 -11.16 -12.34 -3.13
C ALA A 146 -10.56 -13.10 -4.32
N SER A 147 -10.53 -12.48 -5.51
CA SER A 147 -9.89 -13.02 -6.70
C SER A 147 -8.42 -12.63 -6.83
N GLN A 148 -7.85 -11.93 -5.85
CA GLN A 148 -6.50 -11.39 -5.92
C GLN A 148 -5.62 -11.97 -4.82
N VAL A 149 -4.31 -11.95 -5.03
CA VAL A 149 -3.29 -12.32 -4.04
C VAL A 149 -2.57 -11.06 -3.54
N ASN A 150 -2.02 -11.08 -2.35
CA ASN A 150 -1.23 -9.97 -1.77
C ASN A 150 -1.92 -8.59 -1.80
N VAL A 151 -3.22 -8.54 -1.52
CA VAL A 151 -4.01 -7.29 -1.61
C VAL A 151 -3.70 -6.25 -0.53
N TRP A 152 -3.01 -6.64 0.54
CA TRP A 152 -2.66 -5.76 1.67
C TRP A 152 -1.17 -5.42 1.75
N ARG A 153 -0.47 -5.52 0.64
CA ARG A 153 0.99 -5.39 0.62
C ARG A 153 1.46 -3.97 0.90
N LEU A 154 2.35 -3.86 1.89
CA LEU A 154 3.12 -2.67 2.25
C LEU A 154 4.60 -3.02 2.22
N ASN A 155 5.42 -2.22 1.55
CA ASN A 155 6.85 -2.48 1.41
C ASN A 155 7.67 -1.32 1.94
N SER A 156 8.73 -1.63 2.67
CA SER A 156 9.75 -0.68 3.10
C SER A 156 10.79 -0.44 2.00
N ASN A 157 11.58 0.62 2.13
CA ASN A 157 12.71 0.93 1.23
C ASN A 157 12.31 0.88 -0.25
N THR A 158 11.16 1.46 -0.56
CA THR A 158 10.57 1.47 -1.90
C THR A 158 10.88 2.78 -2.60
N VAL A 159 11.24 2.69 -3.88
CA VAL A 159 11.20 3.80 -4.85
C VAL A 159 10.07 3.53 -5.79
N TYR A 160 9.27 4.54 -6.11
CA TYR A 160 8.17 4.40 -7.06
C TYR A 160 8.04 5.59 -7.99
N TYR A 161 7.46 5.35 -9.15
CA TYR A 161 7.11 6.37 -10.14
C TYR A 161 5.66 6.16 -10.61
N ILE A 162 4.94 7.27 -10.80
CA ILE A 162 3.61 7.30 -11.42
C ILE A 162 3.64 8.27 -12.58
N SER A 163 3.26 7.83 -13.78
CA SER A 163 3.18 8.68 -14.96
C SER A 163 2.05 9.73 -14.85
N PRO A 164 2.12 10.82 -15.63
CA PRO A 164 0.94 11.60 -15.92
C PRO A 164 -0.18 10.74 -16.55
N VAL A 165 -1.41 11.23 -16.47
CA VAL A 165 -2.56 10.59 -17.12
C VAL A 165 -2.58 10.99 -18.60
N PHE A 166 -2.67 10.00 -19.48
CA PHE A 166 -2.84 10.22 -20.93
C PHE A 166 -4.01 9.36 -21.45
N ALA A 167 -5.01 9.99 -22.02
CA ALA A 167 -6.22 9.33 -22.55
C ALA A 167 -6.91 8.39 -21.52
N GLY A 168 -6.88 8.74 -20.24
CA GLY A 168 -7.39 7.93 -19.14
C GLY A 168 -6.41 6.88 -18.60
N PHE A 169 -5.28 6.66 -19.26
CA PHE A 169 -4.25 5.72 -18.82
C PHE A 169 -3.22 6.37 -17.92
N LYS A 170 -2.77 5.65 -16.90
CA LYS A 170 -1.57 5.93 -16.11
C LYS A 170 -0.81 4.66 -15.81
N VAL A 171 0.50 4.75 -15.71
CA VAL A 171 1.41 3.66 -15.36
C VAL A 171 2.05 3.96 -14.02
N GLY A 172 2.15 2.94 -13.17
CA GLY A 172 2.95 2.96 -11.95
C GLY A 172 4.02 1.89 -12.01
N ALA A 173 5.20 2.21 -11.52
CA ALA A 173 6.29 1.25 -11.33
C ALA A 173 6.93 1.49 -9.97
N GLN A 174 7.21 0.41 -9.24
CA GLN A 174 7.88 0.49 -7.95
C GLN A 174 8.83 -0.68 -7.75
N TYR A 175 9.83 -0.42 -6.94
CA TYR A 175 10.80 -1.41 -6.51
C TYR A 175 11.14 -1.20 -5.04
N SER A 176 11.03 -2.27 -4.24
CA SER A 176 11.45 -2.31 -2.84
C SER A 176 12.74 -3.08 -2.71
N MET A 177 13.70 -2.48 -2.03
CA MET A 177 15.04 -3.04 -1.83
C MET A 177 15.07 -4.11 -0.74
N THR A 178 14.03 -4.17 0.10
CA THR A 178 13.92 -5.18 1.16
C THR A 178 12.74 -6.13 0.96
N GLY A 179 11.75 -5.75 0.15
CA GLY A 179 10.52 -6.54 -0.07
C GLY A 179 9.74 -6.87 1.22
N ALA A 180 10.14 -6.29 2.35
CA ALA A 180 9.57 -6.63 3.65
C ALA A 180 8.24 -5.91 3.88
N ALA A 181 7.20 -6.69 4.14
CA ALA A 181 5.93 -6.16 4.65
C ALA A 181 6.07 -5.75 6.13
N ASP A 182 6.90 -6.46 6.89
CA ASP A 182 7.19 -6.15 8.29
C ASP A 182 8.14 -4.96 8.39
N PRO A 183 7.72 -3.84 9.01
CA PRO A 183 8.55 -2.66 9.14
C PRO A 183 9.74 -2.82 10.10
N SER A 184 9.74 -3.85 10.94
CA SER A 184 10.84 -4.14 11.88
C SER A 184 12.03 -4.85 11.23
N VAL A 185 11.85 -5.41 10.03
CA VAL A 185 12.93 -6.05 9.28
C VAL A 185 13.93 -5.00 8.83
N GLN A 186 15.16 -5.13 9.32
CA GLN A 186 16.26 -4.25 8.94
C GLN A 186 16.88 -4.69 7.61
N GLU A 187 17.24 -3.72 6.80
CA GLU A 187 17.95 -3.93 5.55
C GLU A 187 19.38 -4.38 5.81
N ASP A 188 19.83 -5.47 5.19
CA ASP A 188 21.26 -5.79 5.09
C ASP A 188 21.90 -4.85 4.05
N SER A 189 23.13 -4.46 4.30
CA SER A 189 23.91 -3.64 3.36
C SER A 189 24.22 -4.35 2.04
N ARG A 190 24.06 -5.66 1.99
CA ARG A 190 24.32 -6.49 0.81
C ARG A 190 23.01 -6.79 0.08
N TRP A 191 22.89 -6.25 -1.11
CA TRP A 191 21.72 -6.43 -2.00
C TRP A 191 21.25 -7.88 -2.15
N SER A 192 22.17 -8.84 -2.22
CA SER A 192 21.86 -10.26 -2.42
C SER A 192 21.27 -10.95 -1.20
N GLU A 193 21.34 -10.35 -0.03
CA GLU A 193 20.79 -10.91 1.20
C GLU A 193 19.36 -10.44 1.45
N ASN A 194 18.94 -9.38 0.80
CA ASN A 194 17.61 -8.80 0.98
C ASN A 194 16.58 -9.47 0.07
N ASN A 195 15.36 -9.59 0.57
CA ASN A 195 14.21 -9.84 -0.26
C ASN A 195 13.93 -8.59 -1.09
N ASN A 196 13.57 -8.76 -2.35
CA ASN A 196 13.23 -7.64 -3.21
C ASN A 196 11.80 -7.80 -3.73
N PHE A 197 11.10 -6.70 -3.92
CA PHE A 197 9.78 -6.69 -4.50
C PHE A 197 9.73 -5.69 -5.65
N GLY A 198 9.07 -6.06 -6.73
CA GLY A 198 8.75 -5.16 -7.81
C GLY A 198 7.30 -5.23 -8.22
N ASN A 199 6.74 -4.09 -8.63
CA ASN A 199 5.38 -4.00 -9.12
C ASN A 199 5.31 -3.00 -10.27
N VAL A 200 4.66 -3.40 -11.35
CA VAL A 200 4.27 -2.51 -12.45
C VAL A 200 2.78 -2.64 -12.65
N ALA A 201 2.09 -1.51 -12.73
CA ALA A 201 0.66 -1.47 -12.95
C ALA A 201 0.28 -0.46 -14.04
N LEU A 202 -0.70 -0.86 -14.85
CA LEU A 202 -1.39 -0.01 -15.81
C LEU A 202 -2.82 0.17 -15.33
N ARG A 203 -3.25 1.40 -15.12
CA ARG A 203 -4.63 1.74 -14.81
C ARG A 203 -5.25 2.55 -15.94
N TRP A 204 -6.49 2.26 -16.26
CA TRP A 204 -7.34 3.02 -17.16
C TRP A 204 -8.64 3.46 -16.48
N ASP A 205 -8.95 4.73 -16.56
CA ASP A 205 -10.18 5.34 -16.07
C ASP A 205 -10.91 5.98 -17.25
N GLY A 206 -12.04 5.38 -17.66
CA GLY A 206 -12.95 5.90 -18.67
C GLY A 206 -14.23 6.46 -18.04
N ALA A 207 -15.17 6.92 -18.89
CA ALA A 207 -16.40 7.56 -18.44
C ALA A 207 -17.30 6.62 -17.60
N ASN A 208 -17.40 5.36 -18.00
CA ASN A 208 -18.30 4.37 -17.39
C ASN A 208 -17.60 3.08 -16.98
N ALA A 209 -16.28 3.03 -17.12
CA ALA A 209 -15.51 1.83 -16.78
C ALA A 209 -14.12 2.22 -16.32
N ARG A 210 -13.51 1.36 -15.52
CA ARG A 210 -12.13 1.45 -15.07
C ARG A 210 -11.54 0.05 -15.00
N ALA A 211 -10.25 -0.03 -15.24
CA ALA A 211 -9.54 -1.29 -15.19
C ALA A 211 -8.10 -1.10 -14.69
N ILE A 212 -7.56 -2.15 -14.10
CA ILE A 212 -6.16 -2.22 -13.72
C ILE A 212 -5.59 -3.58 -14.16
N LEU A 213 -4.39 -3.53 -14.69
CA LEU A 213 -3.52 -4.69 -14.90
C LEU A 213 -2.26 -4.46 -14.10
N GLY A 214 -1.91 -5.39 -13.22
CA GLY A 214 -0.70 -5.32 -12.40
C GLY A 214 0.14 -6.58 -12.53
N VAL A 215 1.44 -6.41 -12.48
CA VAL A 215 2.42 -7.50 -12.39
C VAL A 215 3.26 -7.26 -11.14
N GLU A 216 3.40 -8.28 -10.34
CA GLU A 216 4.25 -8.29 -9.15
C GLU A 216 5.27 -9.42 -9.24
N TRP A 217 6.41 -9.20 -8.62
CA TRP A 217 7.40 -10.25 -8.41
C TRP A 217 8.10 -10.07 -7.08
N ASP A 218 8.38 -11.17 -6.41
CA ASP A 218 9.17 -11.27 -5.21
C ASP A 218 10.42 -12.10 -5.52
N LYS A 219 11.56 -11.55 -5.17
CA LYS A 219 12.82 -12.27 -5.17
C LYS A 219 13.30 -12.41 -3.74
N TYR A 220 13.50 -13.65 -3.30
CA TYR A 220 13.94 -13.91 -1.95
C TYR A 220 15.46 -13.87 -1.84
N GLY A 221 15.96 -13.24 -0.77
CA GLY A 221 17.36 -13.14 -0.45
C GLY A 221 17.95 -14.49 -0.02
N LYS A 222 19.28 -14.54 0.10
CA LYS A 222 19.98 -15.81 0.41
C LYS A 222 19.56 -16.47 1.71
N ALA A 223 19.12 -15.70 2.71
CA ALA A 223 18.64 -16.26 3.98
C ALA A 223 17.38 -17.12 3.81
N GLU A 224 16.57 -16.85 2.80
CA GLU A 224 15.34 -17.57 2.48
C GLU A 224 15.48 -18.49 1.25
N GLN A 225 16.58 -18.38 0.50
CA GLN A 225 16.85 -19.28 -0.64
C GLN A 225 16.96 -20.73 -0.18
N GLY A 226 16.14 -21.59 -0.82
CA GLY A 226 16.01 -23.00 -0.44
C GLY A 226 14.89 -23.26 0.58
N GLN A 227 14.28 -22.21 1.14
CA GLN A 227 13.06 -22.29 1.94
C GLN A 227 11.85 -21.81 1.13
N ARG A 228 12.03 -20.83 0.25
CA ARG A 228 11.01 -20.28 -0.65
C ARG A 228 11.60 -20.02 -2.03
N ASP A 229 10.81 -20.32 -3.06
CA ASP A 229 11.13 -19.97 -4.44
C ASP A 229 10.66 -18.53 -4.74
N ASP A 230 11.30 -17.87 -5.72
CA ASP A 230 10.87 -16.56 -6.22
C ASP A 230 9.41 -16.63 -6.68
N ALA A 231 8.66 -15.61 -6.33
CA ALA A 231 7.22 -15.56 -6.57
C ALA A 231 6.86 -14.50 -7.61
N TRP A 232 5.73 -14.70 -8.28
CA TRP A 232 5.16 -13.68 -9.16
C TRP A 232 3.63 -13.74 -9.19
N SER A 233 2.99 -12.64 -9.54
CA SER A 233 1.58 -12.60 -9.86
C SER A 233 1.26 -11.63 -10.99
N VAL A 234 0.20 -11.95 -11.74
CA VAL A 234 -0.45 -11.04 -12.69
C VAL A 234 -1.89 -10.88 -12.23
N LYS A 235 -2.31 -9.64 -12.04
CA LYS A 235 -3.61 -9.28 -11.49
C LYS A 235 -4.36 -8.40 -12.47
N LEU A 236 -5.62 -8.75 -12.75
CA LEU A 236 -6.52 -7.96 -13.57
C LEU A 236 -7.79 -7.70 -12.78
N ALA A 237 -8.24 -6.46 -12.74
CA ALA A 237 -9.52 -6.09 -12.15
C ALA A 237 -10.16 -4.94 -12.91
N GLY A 238 -11.48 -4.84 -12.81
CA GLY A 238 -12.21 -3.76 -13.43
C GLY A 238 -13.60 -3.57 -12.86
N ALA A 239 -14.14 -2.40 -13.11
CA ALA A 239 -15.50 -2.03 -12.79
C ALA A 239 -16.16 -1.37 -14.01
N TRP A 240 -17.44 -1.65 -14.23
CA TRP A 240 -18.22 -1.10 -15.32
C TRP A 240 -19.62 -0.69 -14.85
N VAL A 241 -20.04 0.51 -15.22
CA VAL A 241 -21.37 1.07 -14.95
C VAL A 241 -22.17 1.10 -16.26
N PRO A 242 -23.04 0.12 -16.53
CA PRO A 242 -23.83 0.09 -17.74
C PRO A 242 -24.72 1.34 -17.86
N ASN A 243 -24.64 2.03 -18.98
CA ASN A 243 -25.49 3.18 -19.31
C ASN A 243 -25.55 4.32 -18.25
N GLY A 244 -24.47 4.48 -17.45
CA GLY A 244 -24.44 5.46 -16.35
C GLY A 244 -25.46 5.16 -15.24
N GLY A 245 -25.89 3.90 -15.13
CA GLY A 245 -27.01 3.47 -14.32
C GLY A 245 -26.70 3.23 -12.83
N ALA A 246 -27.70 2.71 -12.13
CA ALA A 246 -27.67 2.44 -10.70
C ALA A 246 -26.91 1.14 -10.32
N VAL A 247 -26.32 0.44 -11.30
CA VAL A 247 -25.61 -0.84 -11.10
C VAL A 247 -24.16 -0.70 -11.53
N THR A 248 -23.26 -1.15 -10.69
CA THR A 248 -21.83 -1.33 -11.03
C THR A 248 -21.52 -2.80 -11.04
N LEU A 249 -20.90 -3.28 -12.11
CA LEU A 249 -20.40 -4.64 -12.24
C LEU A 249 -18.89 -4.62 -12.00
N TYR A 250 -18.41 -5.55 -11.14
CA TYR A 250 -17.02 -5.72 -10.81
C TYR A 250 -16.55 -7.10 -11.26
N ALA A 251 -15.33 -7.19 -11.75
CA ALA A 251 -14.69 -8.44 -12.10
C ALA A 251 -13.19 -8.38 -11.88
N GLY A 252 -12.61 -9.50 -11.46
CA GLY A 252 -11.17 -9.63 -11.30
C GLY A 252 -10.69 -11.06 -11.49
N ALA A 253 -9.41 -11.18 -11.80
CA ALA A 253 -8.72 -12.45 -11.91
C ALA A 253 -7.24 -12.27 -11.56
N SER A 254 -6.62 -13.30 -10.99
CA SER A 254 -5.18 -13.35 -10.82
C SER A 254 -4.60 -14.70 -11.24
N TRP A 255 -3.37 -14.63 -11.75
CA TRP A 255 -2.50 -15.78 -12.02
C TRP A 255 -1.24 -15.58 -11.20
N TYR A 256 -0.84 -16.61 -10.47
CA TYR A 256 0.28 -16.50 -9.56
C TYR A 256 1.06 -17.81 -9.44
N LYS A 257 2.28 -17.67 -9.00
CA LYS A 257 3.16 -18.77 -8.65
C LYS A 257 3.91 -18.42 -7.37
N ASN A 258 4.00 -19.40 -6.46
CA ASN A 258 4.68 -19.28 -5.16
C ASN A 258 4.20 -18.07 -4.33
N GLN A 259 2.94 -17.66 -4.48
CA GLN A 259 2.35 -16.54 -3.74
C GLN A 259 1.34 -17.06 -2.73
N ASP A 260 1.45 -16.60 -1.49
CA ASP A 260 0.45 -16.89 -0.48
C ASP A 260 -0.85 -16.11 -0.79
N ARG A 261 -1.94 -16.81 -0.94
CA ARG A 261 -3.26 -16.20 -1.15
C ARG A 261 -3.76 -15.46 0.09
N PHE A 262 -3.53 -16.05 1.24
CA PHE A 262 -3.74 -15.48 2.57
C PHE A 262 -2.40 -15.51 3.30
N SER A 263 -2.18 -14.64 4.24
CA SER A 263 -0.92 -14.48 4.99
C SER A 263 -0.46 -15.72 5.80
N ASP A 264 -0.96 -16.90 5.47
CA ASP A 264 -0.54 -18.14 6.10
C ASP A 264 0.67 -18.71 5.34
N SER A 265 1.82 -18.53 5.95
CA SER A 265 3.16 -18.73 5.40
C SER A 265 3.56 -20.20 5.14
N THR A 266 2.63 -21.14 5.12
CA THR A 266 2.96 -22.57 5.10
C THR A 266 2.74 -23.29 3.77
N TYR A 267 2.24 -22.61 2.73
CA TYR A 267 1.96 -23.24 1.45
C TYR A 267 2.55 -22.47 0.27
N ASP A 268 3.39 -23.15 -0.52
CA ASP A 268 3.65 -22.82 -1.90
C ASP A 268 2.36 -23.07 -2.69
N ASP A 269 1.70 -22.01 -3.16
CA ASP A 269 0.45 -22.12 -3.88
C ASP A 269 0.60 -21.57 -5.30
N ASP A 270 0.53 -22.45 -6.28
CA ASP A 270 0.45 -22.10 -7.68
C ASP A 270 -1.03 -22.10 -8.09
N GLY A 271 -1.56 -20.96 -8.56
CA GLY A 271 -2.98 -20.96 -8.86
C GLY A 271 -3.49 -19.88 -9.79
N LYS A 272 -4.80 -19.94 -9.98
CA LYS A 272 -5.63 -18.96 -10.69
C LYS A 272 -6.87 -18.71 -9.86
N VAL A 273 -7.25 -17.44 -9.71
CA VAL A 273 -8.49 -17.03 -9.06
C VAL A 273 -9.25 -16.02 -9.91
#